data_2cbdfee78a35b39569ce5d6f2e9c9fde
#
_entry.id   2cbdfee78a35b39569ce5d6f2e9c9fde
#
_cell.length_a   1.000
_cell.length_b   1.000
_cell.length_c   1.000
_cell.angle_alpha   90.00
_cell.angle_beta   90.00
_cell.angle_gamma   90.00
#
_symmetry.space_group_name_H-M   'P 1'
#
loop_
_entity.id
_entity.type
_entity.pdbx_description
1 polymer ?
#
loop_
_entity_poly.entity_id
_entity_poly.type
_entity_poly.pdbx_seq_one_letter_code
_entity_poly.pdbx_strand_id
1 'polypeptide(L)'
;FWEMITAQNIEICIPKIQRDYAQGRIGKELLRQRLLTRCKDALDNPSKTEKHLLLDFVYGSKEDNYKYYPLDGQQRLTTLWLLHWFVAYNARALDADTRRHLAKFSYETRRSSTDFCRFLCQLKYAPESSSLTLREYIMSQTKFAARWTLDPTVSAMLNTLCGTNITDKNKNLNIINDSLAKI
;
A
#
# COMPACT_ATOMS: atom_id res chain seq x y z
N PHE A 1 -0.42 11.72 1.35
CA PHE A 1 0.57 10.76 0.84
C PHE A 1 0.82 10.93 -0.66
N TRP A 2 -0.24 10.88 -1.49
CA TRP A 2 -0.09 11.00 -2.94
C TRP A 2 0.60 12.31 -3.34
N GLU A 3 0.16 13.42 -2.80
CA GLU A 3 0.76 14.73 -3.04
C GLU A 3 2.25 14.79 -2.65
N MET A 4 2.65 14.12 -1.57
CA MET A 4 4.07 14.04 -1.17
C MET A 4 4.94 13.43 -2.28
N ILE A 5 4.52 12.32 -2.88
CA ILE A 5 5.32 11.61 -3.90
C ILE A 5 5.14 12.18 -5.32
N THR A 6 4.08 12.93 -5.57
CA THR A 6 3.80 13.58 -6.87
C THR A 6 4.26 15.04 -6.87
N ALA A 7 3.44 15.96 -6.36
CA ALA A 7 3.66 17.39 -6.44
C ALA A 7 4.90 17.86 -5.66
N GLN A 8 5.13 17.28 -4.44
CA GLN A 8 6.31 17.62 -3.63
C GLN A 8 7.55 16.81 -4.02
N ASN A 9 7.41 15.85 -4.90
CA ASN A 9 8.49 14.99 -5.40
C ASN A 9 9.32 14.28 -4.31
N ILE A 10 8.69 13.93 -3.19
CA ILE A 10 9.38 13.32 -2.04
C ILE A 10 9.57 11.81 -2.26
N GLU A 11 10.79 11.33 -2.04
CA GLU A 11 11.11 9.92 -1.89
C GLU A 11 10.96 9.51 -0.43
N ILE A 12 10.15 8.49 -0.15
CA ILE A 12 9.93 7.97 1.21
C ILE A 12 10.80 6.73 1.41
N CYS A 13 11.71 6.79 2.38
CA CYS A 13 12.56 5.67 2.73
C CYS A 13 12.37 5.27 4.20
N ILE A 14 11.77 4.10 4.43
CA ILE A 14 11.56 3.59 5.79
C ILE A 14 12.90 3.21 6.41
N PRO A 15 13.35 3.89 7.49
CA PRO A 15 14.69 3.72 8.03
C PRO A 15 14.88 2.40 8.78
N LYS A 16 16.13 1.98 8.93
CA LYS A 16 16.54 0.74 9.59
C LYS A 16 16.00 0.59 11.01
N ILE A 17 15.94 1.69 11.76
CA ILE A 17 15.47 1.68 13.15
C ILE A 17 13.99 1.33 13.30
N GLN A 18 13.24 1.36 12.21
CA GLN A 18 11.81 1.08 12.23
C GLN A 18 11.53 -0.44 12.23
N ARG A 19 10.49 -0.81 13.00
CA ARG A 19 10.01 -2.19 13.05
C ARG A 19 9.40 -2.63 11.72
N ASP A 20 9.18 -3.94 11.59
CA ASP A 20 8.49 -4.52 10.44
C ASP A 20 7.11 -3.92 10.21
N TYR A 21 6.67 -3.89 8.96
CA TYR A 21 5.27 -3.62 8.66
C TYR A 21 4.41 -4.75 9.26
N ALA A 22 3.43 -4.38 10.06
CA ALA A 22 2.67 -5.33 10.86
C ALA A 22 1.16 -5.26 10.67
N GLN A 23 0.61 -4.22 10.01
CA GLN A 23 -0.85 -4.07 9.88
C GLN A 23 -1.53 -5.16 9.03
N GLY A 24 -0.75 -5.90 8.23
CA GLY A 24 -1.23 -7.08 7.50
C GLY A 24 -1.09 -8.41 8.27
N ARG A 25 -0.56 -8.41 9.49
CA ARG A 25 -0.42 -9.63 10.30
C ARG A 25 -1.76 -10.05 10.89
N ILE A 26 -1.91 -11.36 11.10
CA ILE A 26 -3.05 -11.93 11.83
C ILE A 26 -3.14 -11.27 13.21
N GLY A 27 -4.34 -10.85 13.62
CA GLY A 27 -4.60 -10.16 14.88
C GLY A 27 -4.31 -8.64 14.86
N LYS A 28 -3.94 -8.07 13.72
CA LYS A 28 -3.78 -6.62 13.50
C LYS A 28 -4.80 -6.04 12.52
N GLU A 29 -5.74 -6.84 12.07
CA GLU A 29 -6.77 -6.48 11.08
C GLU A 29 -7.59 -5.26 11.53
N LEU A 30 -7.92 -5.18 12.81
CA LEU A 30 -8.72 -4.08 13.37
C LEU A 30 -8.06 -2.71 13.17
N LEU A 31 -6.73 -2.62 13.34
CA LEU A 31 -5.99 -1.36 13.11
C LEU A 31 -6.04 -0.95 11.65
N ARG A 32 -5.85 -1.90 10.74
CA ARG A 32 -5.96 -1.67 9.29
C ARG A 32 -7.37 -1.27 8.91
N GLN A 33 -8.38 -2.00 9.38
CA GLN A 33 -9.78 -1.70 9.12
C GLN A 33 -10.16 -0.29 9.59
N ARG A 34 -9.78 0.10 10.80
CA ARG A 34 -10.03 1.45 11.31
C ARG A 34 -9.43 2.54 10.41
N LEU A 35 -8.20 2.36 9.94
CA LEU A 35 -7.56 3.30 9.02
C LEU A 35 -8.34 3.38 7.70
N LEU A 36 -8.62 2.24 7.07
CA LEU A 36 -9.33 2.17 5.79
C LEU A 36 -10.78 2.70 5.90
N THR A 37 -11.49 2.38 6.99
CA THR A 37 -12.85 2.92 7.23
C THR A 37 -12.83 4.44 7.34
N ARG A 38 -11.87 5.03 8.07
CA ARG A 38 -11.73 6.49 8.15
C ARG A 38 -11.44 7.12 6.79
N CYS A 39 -10.60 6.49 5.97
CA CYS A 39 -10.37 6.95 4.60
C CYS A 39 -11.64 6.88 3.76
N LYS A 40 -12.37 5.77 3.84
CA LYS A 40 -13.65 5.59 3.15
C LYS A 40 -14.68 6.62 3.56
N ASP A 41 -14.88 6.81 4.87
CA ASP A 41 -15.86 7.77 5.41
C ASP A 41 -15.58 9.20 4.94
N ALA A 42 -14.30 9.56 4.83
CA ALA A 42 -13.90 10.86 4.31
C ALA A 42 -14.19 11.04 2.82
N LEU A 43 -14.07 9.97 2.03
CA LEU A 43 -14.41 9.96 0.60
C LEU A 43 -15.93 9.97 0.37
N ASP A 44 -16.68 9.22 1.17
CA ASP A 44 -18.14 9.12 1.05
C ASP A 44 -18.87 10.39 1.52
N ASN A 45 -18.26 11.20 2.40
CA ASN A 45 -18.87 12.37 3.00
C ASN A 45 -17.98 13.63 2.89
N PRO A 46 -17.59 14.06 1.69
CA PRO A 46 -16.67 15.18 1.52
C PRO A 46 -17.19 16.51 2.09
N SER A 47 -18.51 16.72 2.10
CA SER A 47 -19.14 17.93 2.64
C SER A 47 -19.27 17.96 4.16
N LYS A 48 -19.19 16.80 4.85
CA LYS A 48 -19.15 16.72 6.33
C LYS A 48 -17.74 16.87 6.87
N THR A 49 -16.74 16.72 6.01
CA THR A 49 -15.32 16.85 6.34
C THR A 49 -14.79 18.22 5.94
N GLU A 50 -15.40 19.31 6.45
CA GLU A 50 -14.72 20.63 6.49
C GLU A 50 -13.39 20.55 7.24
N LYS A 51 -13.18 19.47 7.99
CA LYS A 51 -11.90 19.12 8.63
C LYS A 51 -11.27 18.00 7.85
N HIS A 52 -10.11 18.27 7.25
CA HIS A 52 -9.25 17.27 6.63
C HIS A 52 -9.16 15.99 7.50
N LEU A 53 -9.16 14.81 6.88
CA LEU A 53 -8.97 13.56 7.58
C LEU A 53 -7.61 13.58 8.28
N LEU A 54 -7.61 13.75 9.59
CA LEU A 54 -6.40 13.67 10.40
C LEU A 54 -6.08 12.20 10.68
N LEU A 55 -5.02 11.70 10.04
CA LEU A 55 -4.52 10.33 10.21
C LEU A 55 -3.40 10.24 11.28
N ASP A 56 -3.36 11.16 12.22
CA ASP A 56 -2.25 11.36 13.15
C ASP A 56 -0.97 11.93 12.50
N PHE A 57 0.01 12.23 13.37
CA PHE A 57 1.27 12.80 12.92
C PHE A 57 2.13 11.74 12.21
N VAL A 58 2.74 12.16 11.12
CA VAL A 58 3.89 11.50 10.52
C VAL A 58 5.03 12.49 10.62
N TYR A 59 6.06 12.14 11.39
CA TYR A 59 7.24 12.99 11.51
C TYR A 59 8.51 12.21 11.23
N GLY A 60 9.55 12.91 10.79
CA GLY A 60 10.81 12.32 10.38
C GLY A 60 11.84 13.37 9.97
N SER A 61 12.98 12.91 9.49
CA SER A 61 14.01 13.75 8.91
C SER A 61 13.85 13.84 7.39
N LYS A 62 14.24 14.98 6.83
CA LYS A 62 14.30 15.20 5.39
C LYS A 62 15.76 15.47 5.00
N GLU A 63 16.28 14.68 4.08
CA GLU A 63 17.61 14.84 3.51
C GLU A 63 17.49 15.35 2.07
N ASP A 64 18.42 16.21 1.65
CA ASP A 64 18.57 16.72 0.28
C ASP A 64 17.28 17.27 -0.35
N ASN A 65 16.38 17.86 0.47
CA ASN A 65 15.10 18.43 0.09
C ASN A 65 14.04 17.49 -0.51
N TYR A 66 14.36 16.24 -0.86
CA TYR A 66 13.41 15.32 -1.49
C TYR A 66 13.36 13.94 -0.85
N LYS A 67 14.30 13.55 -0.01
CA LYS A 67 14.31 12.24 0.64
C LYS A 67 13.83 12.34 2.09
N TYR A 68 12.79 11.60 2.42
CA TYR A 68 12.13 11.64 3.72
C TYR A 68 12.26 10.30 4.44
N TYR A 69 12.75 10.35 5.68
CA TYR A 69 12.91 9.22 6.58
C TYR A 69 11.94 9.34 7.75
N PRO A 70 10.81 8.64 7.73
CA PRO A 70 9.83 8.71 8.81
C PRO A 70 10.38 8.08 10.09
N LEU A 71 10.35 8.83 11.20
CA LEU A 71 10.62 8.34 12.55
C LEU A 71 9.36 7.78 13.20
N ASP A 72 8.19 8.30 12.83
CA ASP A 72 6.89 7.72 13.17
C ASP A 72 5.96 7.74 11.95
N GLY A 73 4.88 6.92 12.02
CA GLY A 73 3.89 6.83 10.95
C GLY A 73 4.23 5.84 9.82
N GLN A 74 5.34 5.10 9.90
CA GLN A 74 5.75 4.15 8.86
C GLN A 74 4.67 3.12 8.51
N GLN A 75 3.91 2.64 9.50
CA GLN A 75 2.83 1.66 9.29
C GLN A 75 1.72 2.27 8.43
N ARG A 76 1.36 3.52 8.71
CA ARG A 76 0.36 4.27 7.95
C ARG A 76 0.85 4.57 6.53
N LEU A 77 2.09 5.04 6.38
CA LEU A 77 2.68 5.31 5.06
C LEU A 77 2.72 4.05 4.20
N THR A 78 3.11 2.91 4.76
CA THR A 78 3.10 1.63 4.04
C THR A 78 1.68 1.23 3.64
N THR A 79 0.70 1.35 4.55
CA THR A 79 -0.70 1.03 4.23
C THR A 79 -1.26 1.97 3.17
N LEU A 80 -0.97 3.26 3.24
CA LEU A 80 -1.39 4.23 2.21
C LEU A 80 -0.73 3.94 0.87
N TRP A 81 0.55 3.58 0.84
CA TRP A 81 1.23 3.16 -0.38
C TRP A 81 0.54 1.94 -1.03
N LEU A 82 0.27 0.91 -0.22
CA LEU A 82 -0.44 -0.29 -0.69
C LEU A 82 -1.84 0.04 -1.20
N LEU A 83 -2.56 0.94 -0.53
CA LEU A 83 -3.89 1.41 -0.94
C LEU A 83 -3.81 2.11 -2.32
N HIS A 84 -2.89 3.06 -2.50
CA HIS A 84 -2.76 3.77 -3.78
C HIS A 84 -2.36 2.83 -4.91
N TRP A 85 -1.43 1.90 -4.65
CA TRP A 85 -1.08 0.87 -5.63
C TRP A 85 -2.29 0.00 -5.99
N PHE A 86 -3.04 -0.46 -4.98
CA PHE A 86 -4.20 -1.33 -5.18
C PHE A 86 -5.30 -0.63 -5.98
N VAL A 87 -5.61 0.62 -5.65
CA VAL A 87 -6.58 1.44 -6.37
C VAL A 87 -6.16 1.62 -7.83
N ALA A 88 -4.91 2.03 -8.06
CA ALA A 88 -4.37 2.22 -9.41
C ALA A 88 -4.37 0.91 -10.21
N TYR A 89 -4.05 -0.23 -9.58
CA TYR A 89 -4.08 -1.54 -10.23
C TYR A 89 -5.50 -1.92 -10.66
N ASN A 90 -6.49 -1.81 -9.78
CA ASN A 90 -7.87 -2.19 -10.09
C ASN A 90 -8.53 -1.23 -11.09
N ALA A 91 -8.22 0.05 -11.03
CA ALA A 91 -8.69 1.05 -11.99
C ALA A 91 -7.96 0.97 -13.35
N ARG A 92 -7.01 0.04 -13.54
CA ARG A 92 -6.12 -0.05 -14.72
C ARG A 92 -5.36 1.25 -15.01
N ALA A 93 -5.07 2.03 -13.95
CA ALA A 93 -4.40 3.32 -13.98
C ALA A 93 -2.90 3.26 -13.58
N LEU A 94 -2.28 2.08 -13.60
CA LEU A 94 -0.83 1.92 -13.41
C LEU A 94 -0.09 2.27 -14.73
N ASP A 95 -0.19 3.51 -15.17
CA ASP A 95 0.60 4.05 -16.26
C ASP A 95 2.07 4.30 -15.87
N ALA A 96 2.87 4.80 -16.79
CA ALA A 96 4.29 5.05 -16.56
C ALA A 96 4.55 6.07 -15.43
N ASP A 97 3.74 7.12 -15.35
CA ASP A 97 3.87 8.17 -14.34
C ASP A 97 3.46 7.69 -12.95
N THR A 98 2.33 7.01 -12.83
CA THR A 98 1.86 6.40 -11.58
C THR A 98 2.90 5.41 -11.05
N ARG A 99 3.46 4.55 -11.91
CA ARG A 99 4.53 3.60 -11.54
C ARG A 99 5.77 4.32 -11.05
N ARG A 100 6.19 5.40 -11.72
CA ARG A 100 7.35 6.22 -11.34
C ARG A 100 7.14 6.86 -9.97
N HIS A 101 5.96 7.39 -9.68
CA HIS A 101 5.64 7.99 -8.39
C HIS A 101 5.62 6.95 -7.28
N LEU A 102 4.95 5.82 -7.48
CA LEU A 102 4.91 4.73 -6.50
C LEU A 102 6.30 4.14 -6.23
N ALA A 103 7.20 4.14 -7.21
CA ALA A 103 8.57 3.64 -7.04
C ALA A 103 9.45 4.49 -6.10
N LYS A 104 8.98 5.69 -5.69
CA LYS A 104 9.65 6.55 -4.68
C LYS A 104 9.48 6.06 -3.24
N PHE A 105 8.85 4.91 -3.03
CA PHE A 105 8.70 4.29 -1.71
C PHE A 105 9.66 3.11 -1.56
N SER A 106 10.44 3.11 -0.49
CA SER A 106 11.49 2.10 -0.26
C SER A 106 11.74 1.84 1.23
N TYR A 107 12.54 0.83 1.50
CA TYR A 107 13.07 0.49 2.82
C TYR A 107 14.60 0.54 2.78
N GLU A 108 15.22 1.20 3.75
CA GLU A 108 16.66 1.40 3.80
C GLU A 108 17.44 0.07 3.83
N THR A 109 17.06 -0.86 4.68
CA THR A 109 17.78 -2.12 4.89
C THR A 109 17.00 -3.37 4.53
N ARG A 110 15.70 -3.26 4.31
CA ARG A 110 14.83 -4.40 3.96
C ARG A 110 14.78 -4.59 2.45
N ARG A 111 15.84 -5.18 1.90
CA ARG A 111 15.96 -5.37 0.45
C ARG A 111 14.75 -6.12 -0.14
N SER A 112 14.29 -7.20 0.50
CA SER A 112 13.10 -7.94 0.07
C SER A 112 11.86 -7.07 -0.03
N SER A 113 11.62 -6.19 0.95
CA SER A 113 10.47 -5.30 0.97
C SER A 113 10.56 -4.24 -0.13
N THR A 114 11.74 -3.64 -0.34
CA THR A 114 11.98 -2.69 -1.44
C THR A 114 11.82 -3.36 -2.79
N ASP A 115 12.40 -4.54 -2.99
CA ASP A 115 12.30 -5.29 -4.23
C ASP A 115 10.86 -5.71 -4.52
N PHE A 116 10.09 -6.08 -3.48
CA PHE A 116 8.67 -6.40 -3.62
C PHE A 116 7.84 -5.16 -4.00
N CYS A 117 8.08 -3.99 -3.42
CA CYS A 117 7.42 -2.75 -3.83
C CYS A 117 7.73 -2.42 -5.30
N ARG A 118 8.99 -2.53 -5.72
CA ARG A 118 9.38 -2.33 -7.13
C ARG A 118 8.74 -3.35 -8.06
N PHE A 119 8.67 -4.61 -7.64
CA PHE A 119 7.99 -5.67 -8.39
C PHE A 119 6.51 -5.33 -8.58
N LEU A 120 5.79 -4.90 -7.53
CA LEU A 120 4.40 -4.47 -7.63
C LEU A 120 4.23 -3.30 -8.61
N CYS A 121 5.13 -2.31 -8.58
CA CYS A 121 5.09 -1.20 -9.54
C CYS A 121 5.26 -1.67 -11.01
N GLN A 122 5.93 -2.79 -11.24
CA GLN A 122 6.14 -3.35 -12.58
C GLN A 122 5.12 -4.44 -12.95
N LEU A 123 4.23 -4.80 -12.04
CA LEU A 123 3.25 -5.86 -12.27
C LEU A 123 2.35 -5.50 -13.46
N LYS A 124 2.18 -6.46 -14.35
CA LYS A 124 1.19 -6.37 -15.43
C LYS A 124 -0.19 -6.68 -14.88
N TYR A 125 -1.23 -6.25 -15.57
CA TYR A 125 -2.59 -6.63 -15.20
C TYR A 125 -2.83 -8.11 -15.48
N ALA A 126 -3.59 -8.75 -14.60
CA ALA A 126 -4.08 -10.09 -14.85
C ALA A 126 -4.96 -10.09 -16.13
N PRO A 127 -4.89 -11.12 -16.97
CA PRO A 127 -5.82 -11.30 -18.06
C PRO A 127 -7.27 -11.31 -17.55
N GLU A 128 -8.20 -10.76 -18.30
CA GLU A 128 -9.63 -10.75 -17.91
C GLU A 128 -10.22 -12.16 -17.78
N SER A 129 -9.69 -13.11 -18.56
CA SER A 129 -10.04 -14.52 -18.48
C SER A 129 -9.42 -15.25 -17.28
N SER A 130 -8.60 -14.59 -16.48
CA SER A 130 -7.91 -15.24 -15.36
C SER A 130 -8.87 -15.51 -14.20
N SER A 131 -8.97 -16.77 -13.79
CA SER A 131 -9.68 -17.19 -12.57
C SER A 131 -8.85 -17.03 -11.28
N LEU A 132 -7.58 -16.59 -11.40
CA LEU A 132 -6.69 -16.44 -10.28
C LEU A 132 -7.09 -15.27 -9.38
N THR A 133 -6.99 -15.47 -8.09
CA THR A 133 -7.06 -14.36 -7.13
C THR A 133 -5.85 -13.45 -7.30
N LEU A 134 -5.93 -12.21 -6.83
CA LEU A 134 -4.78 -11.30 -6.87
C LEU A 134 -3.53 -11.90 -6.23
N ARG A 135 -3.67 -12.62 -5.12
CA ARG A 135 -2.55 -13.31 -4.44
C ARG A 135 -1.92 -14.36 -5.36
N GLU A 136 -2.73 -15.24 -5.91
CA GLU A 136 -2.26 -16.30 -6.82
C GLU A 136 -1.60 -15.69 -8.04
N TYR A 137 -2.20 -14.64 -8.62
CA TYR A 137 -1.63 -13.94 -9.75
C TYR A 137 -0.27 -13.30 -9.42
N ILE A 138 -0.14 -12.59 -8.30
CA ILE A 138 1.13 -12.01 -7.85
C ILE A 138 2.20 -13.11 -7.70
N MET A 139 1.85 -14.21 -7.02
CA MET A 139 2.78 -15.30 -6.70
C MET A 139 3.15 -16.15 -7.92
N SER A 140 2.31 -16.19 -8.96
CA SER A 140 2.58 -16.94 -10.20
C SER A 140 3.56 -16.22 -11.14
N GLN A 141 3.88 -14.95 -10.89
CA GLN A 141 4.77 -14.22 -11.76
C GLN A 141 6.21 -14.71 -11.67
N THR A 142 6.89 -14.86 -12.82
CA THR A 142 8.28 -15.35 -12.89
C THR A 142 9.28 -14.51 -12.10
N LYS A 143 8.99 -13.22 -11.92
CA LYS A 143 9.82 -12.31 -11.13
C LYS A 143 9.52 -12.35 -9.62
N PHE A 144 8.49 -13.09 -9.21
CA PHE A 144 8.17 -13.25 -7.79
C PHE A 144 9.18 -14.17 -7.12
N ALA A 145 9.94 -13.65 -6.17
CA ALA A 145 10.91 -14.46 -5.44
C ALA A 145 10.23 -15.21 -4.29
N ALA A 146 10.22 -16.56 -4.32
CA ALA A 146 9.58 -17.39 -3.29
C ALA A 146 10.05 -17.04 -1.87
N ARG A 147 11.33 -16.67 -1.69
CA ARG A 147 11.90 -16.20 -0.41
C ARG A 147 11.18 -14.98 0.20
N TRP A 148 10.46 -14.19 -0.60
CA TRP A 148 9.70 -13.04 -0.11
C TRP A 148 8.57 -13.43 0.83
N THR A 149 8.02 -14.63 0.69
CA THR A 149 6.98 -15.14 1.61
C THR A 149 7.51 -15.36 3.03
N LEU A 150 8.83 -15.50 3.19
CA LEU A 150 9.49 -15.65 4.48
C LEU A 150 9.81 -14.29 5.14
N ASP A 151 9.77 -13.20 4.38
CA ASP A 151 9.95 -11.85 4.92
C ASP A 151 8.66 -11.39 5.60
N PRO A 152 8.69 -11.07 6.92
CA PRO A 152 7.49 -10.74 7.67
C PRO A 152 6.81 -9.45 7.18
N THR A 153 7.56 -8.51 6.60
CA THR A 153 7.02 -7.29 6.01
C THR A 153 6.31 -7.58 4.69
N VAL A 154 6.93 -8.35 3.80
CA VAL A 154 6.32 -8.73 2.52
C VAL A 154 5.08 -9.60 2.74
N SER A 155 5.15 -10.57 3.65
CA SER A 155 4.00 -11.39 4.03
C SER A 155 2.83 -10.53 4.54
N ALA A 156 3.10 -9.53 5.38
CA ALA A 156 2.09 -8.60 5.86
C ALA A 156 1.55 -7.68 4.73
N MET A 157 2.38 -7.25 3.79
CA MET A 157 1.93 -6.49 2.60
C MET A 157 0.98 -7.33 1.74
N LEU A 158 1.33 -8.58 1.46
CA LEU A 158 0.47 -9.51 0.71
C LEU A 158 -0.88 -9.72 1.42
N ASN A 159 -0.87 -9.90 2.75
CA ASN A 159 -2.09 -10.03 3.53
C ASN A 159 -2.94 -8.76 3.49
N THR A 160 -2.32 -7.59 3.46
CA THR A 160 -3.03 -6.32 3.35
C THR A 160 -3.72 -6.19 2.00
N LEU A 161 -3.04 -6.56 0.92
CA LEU A 161 -3.60 -6.48 -0.45
C LEU A 161 -4.66 -7.54 -0.73
N CYS A 162 -4.49 -8.74 -0.20
CA CYS A 162 -5.22 -9.92 -0.65
C CYS A 162 -6.10 -10.56 0.45
N GLY A 163 -6.10 -10.01 1.67
CA GLY A 163 -6.71 -10.64 2.84
C GLY A 163 -5.88 -11.79 3.42
N THR A 164 -6.19 -12.16 4.66
CA THR A 164 -5.48 -13.22 5.40
C THR A 164 -6.04 -14.61 5.14
N ASN A 165 -7.34 -14.71 4.76
CA ASN A 165 -8.05 -15.97 4.47
C ASN A 165 -9.13 -15.76 3.41
N ILE A 166 -9.59 -16.88 2.84
CA ILE A 166 -10.66 -16.95 1.81
C ILE A 166 -11.98 -16.29 2.27
N THR A 167 -12.26 -16.27 3.57
CA THR A 167 -13.44 -15.65 4.19
C THR A 167 -13.37 -14.12 4.27
N ASP A 168 -12.18 -13.52 4.30
CA ASP A 168 -11.99 -12.07 4.31
C ASP A 168 -12.05 -11.44 2.90
N LYS A 169 -12.07 -12.28 1.85
CA LYS A 169 -12.13 -11.83 0.45
C LYS A 169 -13.28 -10.83 0.21
N ASN A 170 -14.46 -11.12 0.77
CA ASN A 170 -15.65 -10.32 0.51
C ASN A 170 -15.69 -9.01 1.31
N LYS A 171 -15.13 -8.95 2.52
CA LYS A 171 -15.16 -7.73 3.35
C LYS A 171 -14.18 -6.65 2.90
N ASN A 172 -12.92 -7.01 2.63
CA ASN A 172 -11.91 -6.01 2.22
C ASN A 172 -12.10 -5.57 0.76
N LEU A 173 -12.49 -6.49 -0.15
CA LEU A 173 -12.83 -6.14 -1.52
C LEU A 173 -14.07 -5.26 -1.58
N ASN A 174 -15.11 -5.54 -0.79
CA ASN A 174 -16.33 -4.74 -0.78
C ASN A 174 -16.08 -3.32 -0.27
N ILE A 175 -15.29 -3.13 0.79
CA ILE A 175 -14.92 -1.80 1.29
C ILE A 175 -14.17 -0.99 0.24
N ILE A 176 -13.27 -1.63 -0.51
CA ILE A 176 -12.44 -0.95 -1.52
C ILE A 176 -13.19 -0.80 -2.84
N ASN A 177 -13.94 -1.81 -3.29
CA ASN A 177 -14.74 -1.74 -4.52
C ASN A 177 -15.92 -0.76 -4.37
N ASP A 178 -16.58 -0.70 -3.22
CA ASP A 178 -17.61 0.31 -2.93
C ASP A 178 -17.03 1.74 -2.92
N SER A 179 -15.76 1.89 -2.57
CA SER A 179 -15.06 3.19 -2.63
C SER A 179 -14.67 3.58 -4.06
N LEU A 180 -14.31 2.59 -4.91
CA LEU A 180 -13.96 2.81 -6.32
C LEU A 180 -15.17 3.09 -7.21
N ALA A 181 -16.33 2.54 -6.90
CA ALA A 181 -17.57 2.77 -7.68
C ALA A 181 -18.10 4.21 -7.54
N LYS A 182 -17.51 5.03 -6.65
CA LYS A 182 -17.94 6.40 -6.35
C LYS A 182 -16.93 7.47 -6.79
N ILE A 183 -15.83 7.07 -7.42
CA ILE A 183 -14.85 7.95 -8.08
C ILE A 183 -15.10 7.94 -9.59
#